data_fbc66c179ad07dfc01d3dd3343836dd3
#
_entry.id   fbc66c179ad07dfc01d3dd3343836dd3
#
_cell.length_a   1.000
_cell.length_b   1.000
_cell.length_c   1.000
_cell.angle_alpha   90.00
_cell.angle_beta   90.00
_cell.angle_gamma   90.00
#
_symmetry.space_group_name_H-M   'P 1'
#
loop_
_entity.id
_entity.type
_entity.pdbx_description
1 polymer ?
#
loop_
_entity_poly.entity_id
_entity_poly.type
_entity_poly.pdbx_seq_one_letter_code
_entity_poly.pdbx_strand_id
1 'polypeptide(L)'
;MKRIKHLIILLFLASLSIPTSAQYVTDSMDFNAESIAIDSIEDDEIDPTVYLDSLRLLVETNPQDGNAWLDLADAYWITNADTALFEQALLKCISLLPESQPDDLERAGWLAKFGLSGNKRMDLLKMTLQRLPLNITIKDYLAQAYYEDDDYDMAEHYDSIAYDYMLAHPSEDFLDALHNAAERVTSKEASMKISTEMRYYRSWQRYKLAYDIYPDNRTQMLLAFSYIRLAPYGNKVYASENESRKKAGLMPIDFEQALVDSALTIFETNDVDNYYYIAKLLFGQWEEIDSNTIKTIENCILRKIEAKPKEALWPFLEGMLLQYTKKPTQASSYLAMAYSLEPNGNIAAEAVYCYYLSHQWEKAEEYVKKALRHELPHSWDAIYAHAILCNIYSAQGNYAAAIKAIEKGIKNYDEYNQLGIHLFYQLRAMTYILQGQGKNARLNSKALNDLQKAYIMGEDFYNRDMIVLWYGWLLNQPHKALPSDSISRFLQANYRTLVLENDGTLSVANILAHHFWGDSAQARHEMDELLTCDPNNKYFFEIAGFYALQGDTEKATEVLRNGTKKGNYSFAALRDLPWLNSLKGVAEYESLIK
;
A
#
# COMPACT_ATOMS: atom_id res chain seq x y z
N MET A 1 -38.39 10.52 8.43
CA MET A 1 -37.20 11.38 8.51
C MET A 1 -36.03 10.81 9.34
N LYS A 2 -35.96 9.53 9.67
CA LYS A 2 -34.88 8.93 10.50
C LYS A 2 -33.93 7.98 9.75
N ARG A 3 -33.91 7.92 8.41
CA ARG A 3 -33.25 6.84 7.67
C ARG A 3 -32.34 7.23 6.48
N ILE A 4 -31.85 8.47 6.40
CA ILE A 4 -30.98 8.93 5.29
C ILE A 4 -29.49 8.86 5.66
N LYS A 5 -29.03 7.90 6.46
CA LYS A 5 -27.87 8.10 7.31
C LYS A 5 -26.55 7.42 6.91
N HIS A 6 -26.44 6.65 5.82
CA HIS A 6 -25.32 5.70 5.75
C HIS A 6 -24.42 5.76 4.49
N LEU A 7 -24.56 6.76 3.65
CA LEU A 7 -24.20 6.71 2.26
C LEU A 7 -22.76 7.04 1.88
N ILE A 8 -22.17 8.04 2.49
CA ILE A 8 -20.88 8.60 2.06
C ILE A 8 -19.70 7.71 2.47
N ILE A 9 -19.96 6.81 3.37
CA ILE A 9 -19.03 5.96 4.09
C ILE A 9 -18.34 4.92 3.23
N LEU A 10 -19.12 4.26 2.39
CA LEU A 10 -18.67 3.11 1.63
C LEU A 10 -17.88 3.51 0.38
N LEU A 11 -18.24 4.64 -0.20
CA LEU A 11 -17.50 5.21 -1.31
C LEU A 11 -16.08 5.65 -0.87
N PHE A 12 -15.95 6.07 0.39
CA PHE A 12 -14.68 6.42 0.99
C PHE A 12 -13.89 5.18 1.42
N LEU A 13 -14.55 4.13 1.91
CA LEU A 13 -13.89 2.86 2.28
C LEU A 13 -13.55 1.97 1.08
N ALA A 14 -14.30 2.06 -0.02
CA ALA A 14 -13.92 1.42 -1.28
C ALA A 14 -12.73 2.15 -1.95
N SER A 15 -12.63 3.47 -1.76
CA SER A 15 -11.44 4.25 -2.14
C SER A 15 -10.30 4.14 -1.13
N LEU A 16 -10.60 3.74 0.10
CA LEU A 16 -9.69 3.34 1.17
C LEU A 16 -9.48 1.81 1.22
N SER A 17 -9.59 1.09 0.12
CA SER A 17 -8.78 -0.10 0.01
C SER A 17 -7.36 0.40 0.27
N ILE A 18 -6.98 0.38 1.54
CA ILE A 18 -5.63 0.64 2.01
C ILE A 18 -4.75 -0.08 1.01
N PRO A 19 -3.88 0.59 0.24
CA PRO A 19 -2.83 -0.13 -0.44
C PRO A 19 -2.22 -0.97 0.68
N THR A 20 -2.23 -2.27 0.50
CA THR A 20 -1.61 -3.18 1.46
C THR A 20 -0.26 -2.56 1.74
N SER A 21 0.07 -2.37 3.01
CA SER A 21 1.27 -1.66 3.47
C SER A 21 2.59 -2.14 2.83
N ALA A 22 2.57 -3.27 2.13
CA ALA A 22 3.64 -3.75 1.29
C ALA A 22 3.99 -2.80 0.13
N GLN A 23 3.02 -2.12 -0.47
CA GLN A 23 3.29 -1.19 -1.56
C GLN A 23 3.91 0.13 -1.07
N TYR A 24 3.62 0.54 0.17
CA TYR A 24 4.26 1.71 0.78
C TYR A 24 5.69 1.45 1.26
N VAL A 25 6.04 0.22 1.59
CA VAL A 25 7.41 -0.14 1.96
C VAL A 25 8.29 -0.25 0.70
N THR A 26 7.73 -0.68 -0.43
CA THR A 26 8.46 -0.72 -1.71
C THR A 26 8.60 0.68 -2.33
N ASP A 27 7.57 1.53 -2.29
CA ASP A 27 7.63 2.89 -2.86
C ASP A 27 8.54 3.84 -2.05
N SER A 28 8.76 3.59 -0.75
CA SER A 28 9.73 4.36 0.04
C SER A 28 11.18 3.88 -0.14
N MET A 29 11.42 2.73 -0.76
CA MET A 29 12.76 2.24 -1.09
C MET A 29 13.30 2.80 -2.42
N ASP A 30 12.42 3.17 -3.36
CA ASP A 30 12.84 3.79 -4.63
C ASP A 30 13.29 5.26 -4.48
N PHE A 31 12.98 5.91 -3.36
CA PHE A 31 13.31 7.34 -3.18
C PHE A 31 14.79 7.64 -2.92
N ASN A 32 15.61 6.67 -2.56
CA ASN A 32 17.03 6.91 -2.31
C ASN A 32 17.95 6.70 -3.53
N ALA A 33 17.47 6.03 -4.59
CA ALA A 33 18.27 5.86 -5.79
C ALA A 33 18.27 7.10 -6.71
N GLU A 34 17.19 7.89 -6.69
CA GLU A 34 17.10 9.13 -7.49
C GLU A 34 17.80 10.33 -6.84
N SER A 35 17.94 10.37 -5.49
CA SER A 35 18.53 11.54 -4.83
C SER A 35 20.05 11.61 -4.89
N ILE A 36 20.75 10.50 -5.16
CA ILE A 36 22.22 10.49 -5.24
C ILE A 36 22.74 10.92 -6.61
N ALA A 37 21.91 10.79 -7.66
CA ALA A 37 22.30 11.16 -9.02
C ALA A 37 22.05 12.64 -9.38
N ILE A 38 21.22 13.37 -8.60
CA ILE A 38 20.79 14.73 -8.94
C ILE A 38 21.60 15.83 -8.25
N ASP A 39 22.21 15.56 -7.09
CA ASP A 39 22.97 16.58 -6.33
C ASP A 39 24.37 16.90 -6.86
N SER A 40 24.82 16.27 -7.93
CA SER A 40 26.16 16.54 -8.50
C SER A 40 26.19 17.25 -9.86
N ILE A 41 25.04 17.71 -10.37
CA ILE A 41 24.96 18.41 -11.67
C ILE A 41 24.17 19.74 -11.52
N GLU A 42 24.45 20.51 -10.50
CA GLU A 42 24.08 21.93 -10.45
C GLU A 42 25.33 22.77 -10.63
N ASP A 43 25.95 22.79 -11.81
CA ASP A 43 26.64 23.94 -12.39
C ASP A 43 27.32 23.50 -13.70
N ASP A 44 26.88 24.13 -14.78
CA ASP A 44 27.27 24.01 -16.17
C ASP A 44 26.44 23.03 -17.01
N GLU A 45 25.55 23.59 -17.83
CA GLU A 45 24.81 22.88 -18.92
C GLU A 45 25.78 22.32 -19.97
N ILE A 46 26.47 21.22 -19.65
CA ILE A 46 27.18 20.46 -20.68
C ILE A 46 26.14 19.61 -21.41
N ASP A 47 25.96 19.86 -22.72
CA ASP A 47 25.13 19.01 -23.59
C ASP A 47 25.50 17.53 -23.37
N PRO A 48 24.58 16.67 -22.96
CA PRO A 48 24.85 15.25 -22.70
C PRO A 48 25.55 14.53 -23.86
N THR A 49 25.32 14.95 -25.10
CA THR A 49 25.99 14.39 -26.29
C THR A 49 27.47 14.80 -26.33
N VAL A 50 27.79 16.04 -25.99
CA VAL A 50 29.19 16.52 -25.96
C VAL A 50 29.97 15.83 -24.82
N TYR A 51 29.32 15.63 -23.66
CA TYR A 51 29.90 14.89 -22.55
C TYR A 51 30.18 13.44 -22.92
N LEU A 52 29.23 12.75 -23.55
CA LEU A 52 29.37 11.37 -23.98
C LEU A 52 30.50 11.20 -25.04
N ASP A 53 30.61 12.13 -26.00
CA ASP A 53 31.65 12.12 -27.01
C ASP A 53 33.03 12.37 -26.40
N SER A 54 33.13 13.23 -25.37
CA SER A 54 34.39 13.44 -24.66
C SER A 54 34.85 12.19 -23.91
N LEU A 55 33.95 11.43 -23.28
CA LEU A 55 34.27 10.17 -22.61
C LEU A 55 34.67 9.07 -23.64
N ARG A 56 34.01 8.99 -24.79
CA ARG A 56 34.40 8.09 -25.87
C ARG A 56 35.83 8.36 -26.34
N LEU A 57 36.18 9.62 -26.55
CA LEU A 57 37.53 10.01 -26.93
C LEU A 57 38.55 9.69 -25.81
N LEU A 58 38.15 9.83 -24.54
CA LEU A 58 39.01 9.50 -23.40
C LEU A 58 39.37 8.00 -23.39
N VAL A 59 38.40 7.09 -23.56
CA VAL A 59 38.65 5.66 -23.56
C VAL A 59 39.37 5.21 -24.84
N GLU A 60 39.23 5.91 -25.97
CA GLU A 60 40.02 5.67 -27.18
C GLU A 60 41.49 6.05 -26.98
N THR A 61 41.76 7.15 -26.30
CA THR A 61 43.12 7.63 -26.01
C THR A 61 43.80 6.86 -24.88
N ASN A 62 43.00 6.43 -23.86
CA ASN A 62 43.47 5.66 -22.71
C ASN A 62 42.70 4.35 -22.53
N PRO A 63 42.85 3.38 -23.41
CA PRO A 63 42.01 2.16 -23.43
C PRO A 63 42.26 1.22 -22.22
N GLN A 64 43.30 1.47 -21.42
CA GLN A 64 43.61 0.72 -20.20
C GLN A 64 43.15 1.41 -18.91
N ASP A 65 42.48 2.56 -19.00
CA ASP A 65 41.94 3.27 -17.85
C ASP A 65 40.56 2.73 -17.49
N GLY A 66 40.51 1.93 -16.41
CA GLY A 66 39.26 1.33 -15.91
C GLY A 66 38.25 2.38 -15.43
N ASN A 67 38.71 3.50 -14.86
CA ASN A 67 37.82 4.57 -14.39
C ASN A 67 37.17 5.31 -15.58
N ALA A 68 37.95 5.60 -16.64
CA ALA A 68 37.38 6.18 -17.85
C ALA A 68 36.27 5.31 -18.47
N TRP A 69 36.43 3.97 -18.42
CA TRP A 69 35.40 3.04 -18.85
C TRP A 69 34.18 3.00 -17.90
N LEU A 70 34.37 3.21 -16.58
CA LEU A 70 33.28 3.33 -15.62
C LEU A 70 32.46 4.59 -15.87
N ASP A 71 33.12 5.74 -16.04
CA ASP A 71 32.48 7.01 -16.38
C ASP A 71 31.67 6.92 -17.69
N LEU A 72 32.22 6.23 -18.69
CA LEU A 72 31.52 5.99 -19.95
C LEU A 72 30.31 5.08 -19.77
N ALA A 73 30.40 4.06 -18.91
CA ALA A 73 29.25 3.20 -18.59
C ALA A 73 28.16 3.98 -17.86
N ASP A 74 28.50 4.80 -16.87
CA ASP A 74 27.55 5.70 -16.19
C ASP A 74 26.85 6.63 -17.20
N ALA A 75 27.62 7.25 -18.11
CA ALA A 75 27.07 8.12 -19.15
C ALA A 75 26.12 7.37 -20.10
N TYR A 76 26.45 6.15 -20.50
CA TYR A 76 25.55 5.33 -21.31
C TYR A 76 24.25 4.96 -20.57
N TRP A 77 24.33 4.69 -19.27
CA TRP A 77 23.15 4.39 -18.46
C TRP A 77 22.23 5.61 -18.31
N ILE A 78 22.80 6.78 -17.95
CA ILE A 78 22.05 8.04 -17.80
C ILE A 78 21.40 8.49 -19.11
N THR A 79 22.09 8.35 -20.24
CA THR A 79 21.58 8.74 -21.56
C THR A 79 20.68 7.70 -22.22
N ASN A 80 20.43 6.58 -21.53
CA ASN A 80 19.67 5.43 -22.07
C ASN A 80 20.17 5.01 -23.45
N ALA A 81 21.51 4.90 -23.57
CA ALA A 81 22.17 4.56 -24.82
C ALA A 81 22.00 3.06 -25.18
N ASP A 82 22.54 2.65 -26.35
CA ASP A 82 22.50 1.26 -26.80
C ASP A 82 23.08 0.30 -25.76
N THR A 83 22.27 -0.66 -25.34
CA THR A 83 22.61 -1.65 -24.30
C THR A 83 23.90 -2.43 -24.62
N ALA A 84 24.26 -2.62 -25.92
CA ALA A 84 25.48 -3.31 -26.28
C ALA A 84 26.74 -2.47 -26.02
N LEU A 85 26.66 -1.15 -26.21
CA LEU A 85 27.75 -0.22 -25.85
C LEU A 85 27.92 -0.11 -24.34
N PHE A 86 26.82 -0.05 -23.63
CA PHE A 86 26.82 -0.06 -22.16
C PHE A 86 27.46 -1.35 -21.61
N GLU A 87 27.03 -2.52 -22.08
CA GLU A 87 27.61 -3.81 -21.71
C GLU A 87 29.12 -3.88 -21.99
N GLN A 88 29.55 -3.40 -23.16
CA GLN A 88 30.97 -3.37 -23.54
C GLN A 88 31.78 -2.48 -22.59
N ALA A 89 31.27 -1.29 -22.23
CA ALA A 89 31.92 -0.39 -21.31
C ALA A 89 32.06 -1.02 -19.91
N LEU A 90 31.00 -1.65 -19.39
CA LEU A 90 31.01 -2.37 -18.10
C LEU A 90 32.01 -3.53 -18.10
N LEU A 91 32.03 -4.33 -19.17
CA LEU A 91 32.96 -5.44 -19.30
C LEU A 91 34.42 -4.96 -19.23
N LYS A 92 34.73 -3.85 -19.92
CA LYS A 92 36.05 -3.22 -19.88
C LYS A 92 36.37 -2.67 -18.52
N CYS A 93 35.48 -1.90 -17.92
CA CYS A 93 35.61 -1.36 -16.60
C CYS A 93 35.94 -2.48 -15.57
N ILE A 94 35.09 -3.50 -15.44
CA ILE A 94 35.28 -4.60 -14.47
C ILE A 94 36.59 -5.34 -14.70
N SER A 95 37.07 -5.48 -15.97
CA SER A 95 38.31 -6.17 -16.26
C SER A 95 39.58 -5.34 -15.95
N LEU A 96 39.48 -4.01 -16.00
CA LEU A 96 40.63 -3.10 -15.92
C LEU A 96 40.77 -2.43 -14.54
N LEU A 97 39.68 -2.21 -13.81
CA LEU A 97 39.72 -1.62 -12.46
C LEU A 97 40.59 -2.46 -11.53
N PRO A 98 41.48 -1.86 -10.72
CA PRO A 98 42.28 -2.60 -9.76
C PRO A 98 41.43 -3.04 -8.53
N GLU A 99 41.79 -4.15 -7.90
CA GLU A 99 41.11 -4.63 -6.66
C GLU A 99 41.29 -3.67 -5.46
N SER A 100 42.21 -2.74 -5.58
CA SER A 100 42.41 -1.64 -4.59
C SER A 100 41.34 -0.54 -4.68
N GLN A 101 40.45 -0.60 -5.65
CA GLN A 101 39.30 0.29 -5.85
C GLN A 101 37.97 -0.51 -5.73
N PRO A 102 37.64 -1.04 -4.52
CA PRO A 102 36.46 -1.87 -4.34
C PRO A 102 35.14 -1.12 -4.59
N ASP A 103 35.09 0.17 -4.28
CA ASP A 103 33.89 1.00 -4.45
C ASP A 103 33.55 1.20 -5.93
N ASP A 104 34.56 1.40 -6.78
CA ASP A 104 34.37 1.53 -8.22
C ASP A 104 33.94 0.20 -8.87
N LEU A 105 34.49 -0.93 -8.40
CA LEU A 105 34.06 -2.26 -8.81
C LEU A 105 32.62 -2.56 -8.35
N GLU A 106 32.25 -2.15 -7.13
CA GLU A 106 30.88 -2.28 -6.63
C GLU A 106 29.92 -1.40 -7.42
N ARG A 107 30.32 -0.16 -7.78
CA ARG A 107 29.57 0.73 -8.67
C ARG A 107 29.33 0.08 -10.04
N ALA A 108 30.33 -0.55 -10.62
CA ALA A 108 30.16 -1.29 -11.88
C ALA A 108 29.18 -2.47 -11.73
N GLY A 109 29.19 -3.16 -10.59
CA GLY A 109 28.20 -4.19 -10.25
C GLY A 109 26.78 -3.63 -10.11
N TRP A 110 26.62 -2.47 -9.50
CA TRP A 110 25.36 -1.76 -9.39
C TRP A 110 24.79 -1.40 -10.77
N LEU A 111 25.63 -0.85 -11.66
CA LEU A 111 25.25 -0.55 -13.04
C LEU A 111 24.83 -1.82 -13.80
N ALA A 112 25.53 -2.93 -13.60
CA ALA A 112 25.17 -4.22 -14.22
C ALA A 112 23.80 -4.72 -13.71
N LYS A 113 23.51 -4.56 -12.41
CA LYS A 113 22.22 -4.94 -11.80
C LYS A 113 21.06 -4.21 -12.45
N PHE A 114 21.14 -2.89 -12.58
CA PHE A 114 20.01 -2.05 -12.99
C PHE A 114 19.95 -1.79 -14.51
N GLY A 115 21.07 -1.83 -15.21
CA GLY A 115 21.15 -1.53 -16.63
C GLY A 115 21.09 -2.75 -17.56
N LEU A 116 21.18 -3.97 -17.03
CA LEU A 116 21.17 -5.20 -17.82
C LEU A 116 20.16 -6.22 -17.28
N SER A 117 19.85 -7.22 -18.09
CA SER A 117 18.94 -8.31 -17.73
C SER A 117 19.49 -9.68 -18.16
N GLY A 118 18.92 -10.76 -17.59
CA GLY A 118 19.26 -12.14 -17.95
C GLY A 118 20.74 -12.49 -17.81
N ASN A 119 21.24 -13.34 -18.72
CA ASN A 119 22.60 -13.85 -18.64
C ASN A 119 23.70 -12.77 -18.63
N LYS A 120 23.51 -11.66 -19.34
CA LYS A 120 24.49 -10.58 -19.41
C LYS A 120 24.71 -9.94 -18.03
N ARG A 121 23.62 -9.63 -17.32
CA ARG A 121 23.66 -9.16 -15.93
C ARG A 121 24.38 -10.16 -15.04
N MET A 122 23.98 -11.43 -15.10
CA MET A 122 24.57 -12.50 -14.31
C MET A 122 26.06 -12.67 -14.52
N ASP A 123 26.53 -12.66 -15.78
CA ASP A 123 27.93 -12.84 -16.10
C ASP A 123 28.80 -11.71 -15.59
N LEU A 124 28.35 -10.45 -15.73
CA LEU A 124 29.08 -9.28 -15.20
C LEU A 124 29.10 -9.25 -13.66
N LEU A 125 28.00 -9.59 -13.01
CA LEU A 125 27.96 -9.70 -11.54
C LEU A 125 28.90 -10.81 -11.02
N LYS A 126 28.97 -11.96 -11.70
CA LYS A 126 29.93 -13.03 -11.39
C LYS A 126 31.38 -12.59 -11.58
N MET A 127 31.66 -11.87 -12.66
CA MET A 127 32.99 -11.29 -12.86
C MET A 127 33.36 -10.30 -11.76
N THR A 128 32.44 -9.43 -11.37
CA THR A 128 32.64 -8.48 -10.27
C THR A 128 32.90 -9.23 -8.96
N LEU A 129 32.11 -10.28 -8.68
CA LEU A 129 32.30 -11.08 -7.46
C LEU A 129 33.64 -11.85 -7.47
N GLN A 130 34.14 -12.30 -8.63
CA GLN A 130 35.48 -12.90 -8.71
C GLN A 130 36.58 -11.93 -8.30
N ARG A 131 36.39 -10.61 -8.57
CA ARG A 131 37.31 -9.55 -8.19
C ARG A 131 37.12 -9.12 -6.72
N LEU A 132 35.89 -9.23 -6.21
CA LEU A 132 35.49 -8.85 -4.84
C LEU A 132 34.82 -10.05 -4.12
N PRO A 133 35.54 -11.14 -3.82
CA PRO A 133 34.91 -12.40 -3.37
C PRO A 133 34.21 -12.32 -2.00
N LEU A 134 34.53 -11.32 -1.19
CA LEU A 134 33.90 -11.07 0.13
C LEU A 134 32.82 -9.99 0.11
N ASN A 135 32.61 -9.32 -1.02
CA ASN A 135 31.64 -8.24 -1.11
C ASN A 135 30.21 -8.78 -0.98
N ILE A 136 29.49 -8.27 0.02
CA ILE A 136 28.12 -8.70 0.34
C ILE A 136 27.10 -8.10 -0.61
N THR A 137 27.27 -6.85 -1.00
CA THR A 137 26.39 -6.14 -1.94
C THR A 137 26.32 -6.86 -3.28
N ILE A 138 27.48 -7.30 -3.81
CA ILE A 138 27.49 -8.07 -5.08
C ILE A 138 26.87 -9.46 -4.93
N LYS A 139 26.98 -10.09 -3.76
CA LYS A 139 26.27 -11.36 -3.48
C LYS A 139 24.76 -11.16 -3.44
N ASP A 140 24.29 -10.06 -2.81
CA ASP A 140 22.86 -9.70 -2.81
C ASP A 140 22.34 -9.43 -4.22
N TYR A 141 23.11 -8.71 -5.05
CA TYR A 141 22.75 -8.49 -6.47
C TYR A 141 22.66 -9.79 -7.26
N LEU A 142 23.57 -10.73 -7.04
CA LEU A 142 23.51 -12.06 -7.66
C LEU A 142 22.32 -12.86 -7.16
N ALA A 143 22.05 -12.85 -5.86
CA ALA A 143 20.88 -13.52 -5.30
C ALA A 143 19.59 -12.97 -5.92
N GLN A 144 19.48 -11.64 -6.05
CA GLN A 144 18.35 -11.01 -6.71
C GLN A 144 18.23 -11.40 -8.19
N ALA A 145 19.35 -11.41 -8.93
CA ALA A 145 19.35 -11.80 -10.32
C ALA A 145 18.91 -13.26 -10.54
N TYR A 146 19.39 -14.18 -9.70
CA TYR A 146 18.95 -15.57 -9.73
C TYR A 146 17.50 -15.74 -9.34
N TYR A 147 17.01 -14.95 -8.34
CA TYR A 147 15.62 -14.94 -7.93
C TYR A 147 14.70 -14.52 -9.09
N GLU A 148 15.07 -13.47 -9.82
CA GLU A 148 14.32 -12.97 -10.99
C GLU A 148 14.33 -13.92 -12.19
N ASP A 149 15.38 -14.77 -12.31
CA ASP A 149 15.49 -15.82 -13.32
C ASP A 149 14.89 -17.18 -12.83
N ASP A 150 14.07 -17.18 -11.76
CA ASP A 150 13.42 -18.36 -11.17
C ASP A 150 14.39 -19.43 -10.63
N ASP A 151 15.68 -19.11 -10.45
CA ASP A 151 16.68 -20.01 -9.84
C ASP A 151 16.83 -19.77 -8.34
N TYR A 152 15.79 -20.16 -7.59
CA TYR A 152 15.69 -19.94 -6.15
C TYR A 152 16.76 -20.69 -5.33
N ASP A 153 17.31 -21.78 -5.85
CA ASP A 153 18.36 -22.54 -5.17
C ASP A 153 19.67 -21.76 -5.18
N MET A 154 20.00 -21.13 -6.30
CA MET A 154 21.17 -20.27 -6.40
C MET A 154 20.99 -18.95 -5.68
N ALA A 155 19.77 -18.36 -5.70
CA ALA A 155 19.45 -17.18 -4.92
C ALA A 155 19.70 -17.46 -3.42
N GLU A 156 19.10 -18.51 -2.85
CA GLU A 156 19.28 -18.88 -1.45
C GLU A 156 20.73 -19.30 -1.13
N HIS A 157 21.46 -19.87 -2.07
CA HIS A 157 22.88 -20.18 -1.90
C HIS A 157 23.70 -18.91 -1.62
N TYR A 158 23.51 -17.85 -2.45
CA TYR A 158 24.22 -16.58 -2.23
C TYR A 158 23.74 -15.86 -0.97
N ASP A 159 22.45 -15.87 -0.69
CA ASP A 159 21.88 -15.33 0.55
C ASP A 159 22.43 -16.01 1.80
N SER A 160 22.59 -17.32 1.77
CA SER A 160 23.15 -18.08 2.92
C SER A 160 24.62 -17.77 3.14
N ILE A 161 25.42 -17.70 2.07
CA ILE A 161 26.84 -17.33 2.17
C ILE A 161 26.98 -15.89 2.70
N ALA A 162 26.15 -14.98 2.22
CA ALA A 162 26.14 -13.60 2.71
C ALA A 162 25.76 -13.56 4.19
N TYR A 163 24.70 -14.27 4.61
CA TYR A 163 24.26 -14.34 6.00
C TYR A 163 25.34 -14.90 6.93
N ASP A 164 26.01 -15.99 6.57
CA ASP A 164 27.07 -16.59 7.38
C ASP A 164 28.25 -15.63 7.57
N TYR A 165 28.59 -14.86 6.52
CA TYR A 165 29.63 -13.82 6.61
C TYR A 165 29.18 -12.67 7.53
N MET A 166 27.96 -12.17 7.38
CA MET A 166 27.42 -11.08 8.19
C MET A 166 27.26 -11.47 9.66
N LEU A 167 26.93 -12.73 9.94
CA LEU A 167 26.87 -13.25 11.30
C LEU A 167 28.23 -13.20 12.00
N ALA A 168 29.32 -13.44 11.25
CA ALA A 168 30.68 -13.37 11.76
C ALA A 168 31.27 -11.95 11.80
N HIS A 169 30.77 -11.05 10.94
CA HIS A 169 31.26 -9.68 10.75
C HIS A 169 30.08 -8.70 10.67
N PRO A 170 29.39 -8.43 11.79
CA PRO A 170 28.22 -7.56 11.82
C PRO A 170 28.59 -6.12 11.41
N SER A 171 27.81 -5.53 10.46
CA SER A 171 27.93 -4.14 10.04
C SER A 171 26.57 -3.60 9.61
N GLU A 172 26.32 -2.32 9.86
CA GLU A 172 25.11 -1.61 9.38
C GLU A 172 25.03 -1.56 7.86
N ASP A 173 26.17 -1.59 7.16
CA ASP A 173 26.25 -1.59 5.70
C ASP A 173 25.55 -2.81 5.06
N PHE A 174 25.27 -3.85 5.83
CA PHE A 174 24.66 -5.08 5.33
C PHE A 174 23.14 -5.21 5.61
N LEU A 175 22.53 -4.20 6.21
CA LEU A 175 21.12 -4.25 6.60
C LEU A 175 20.19 -4.50 5.41
N ASP A 176 20.42 -3.82 4.30
CA ASP A 176 19.59 -3.99 3.10
C ASP A 176 19.73 -5.41 2.51
N ALA A 177 20.94 -5.95 2.47
CA ALA A 177 21.15 -7.33 2.02
C ALA A 177 20.43 -8.36 2.93
N LEU A 178 20.41 -8.14 4.25
CA LEU A 178 19.66 -8.97 5.20
C LEU A 178 18.15 -8.88 4.96
N HIS A 179 17.62 -7.68 4.75
CA HIS A 179 16.20 -7.46 4.48
C HIS A 179 15.79 -8.10 3.16
N ASN A 180 16.52 -7.85 2.08
CA ASN A 180 16.26 -8.43 0.77
C ASN A 180 16.27 -9.96 0.81
N ALA A 181 17.28 -10.56 1.47
CA ALA A 181 17.38 -12.00 1.64
C ALA A 181 16.21 -12.59 2.46
N ALA A 182 15.74 -11.87 3.49
CA ALA A 182 14.60 -12.28 4.30
C ALA A 182 13.28 -12.25 3.50
N GLU A 183 13.11 -11.28 2.62
CA GLU A 183 11.95 -11.16 1.74
C GLU A 183 11.95 -12.22 0.64
N ARG A 184 13.07 -12.40 -0.07
CA ARG A 184 13.19 -13.43 -1.12
C ARG A 184 12.83 -14.82 -0.62
N VAL A 185 13.32 -15.23 0.55
CA VAL A 185 13.04 -16.56 1.10
C VAL A 185 11.57 -16.75 1.48
N THR A 186 10.82 -15.68 1.76
CA THR A 186 9.39 -15.77 2.10
C THR A 186 8.46 -15.60 0.91
N SER A 187 8.97 -15.27 -0.25
CA SER A 187 8.18 -15.06 -1.46
C SER A 187 7.34 -16.30 -1.82
N LYS A 188 6.29 -16.07 -2.60
CA LYS A 188 5.40 -17.14 -3.06
C LYS A 188 6.15 -18.13 -3.97
N GLU A 189 7.06 -17.64 -4.75
CA GLU A 189 7.88 -18.39 -5.72
C GLU A 189 8.83 -19.35 -5.00
N ALA A 190 9.51 -18.90 -3.95
CA ALA A 190 10.36 -19.77 -3.11
C ALA A 190 9.59 -20.91 -2.44
N SER A 191 8.24 -20.80 -2.35
CA SER A 191 7.39 -21.81 -1.69
C SER A 191 7.38 -23.18 -2.38
N MET A 192 7.82 -23.28 -3.59
CA MET A 192 7.84 -24.55 -4.34
C MET A 192 8.99 -25.48 -3.92
N LYS A 193 10.07 -24.94 -3.34
CA LYS A 193 11.31 -25.71 -3.08
C LYS A 193 11.64 -25.84 -1.60
N ILE A 194 11.27 -24.88 -0.77
CA ILE A 194 11.59 -24.86 0.65
C ILE A 194 10.29 -24.93 1.45
N SER A 195 10.27 -25.77 2.50
CA SER A 195 9.08 -25.89 3.35
C SER A 195 8.74 -24.54 4.03
N THR A 196 7.46 -24.28 4.23
CA THR A 196 6.97 -23.01 4.79
C THR A 196 7.59 -22.68 6.14
N GLU A 197 7.70 -23.67 7.04
CA GLU A 197 8.34 -23.50 8.34
C GLU A 197 9.81 -23.07 8.22
N MET A 198 10.56 -23.65 7.27
CA MET A 198 11.97 -23.33 7.07
C MET A 198 12.15 -21.94 6.46
N ARG A 199 11.27 -21.54 5.57
CA ARG A 199 11.29 -20.18 4.98
C ARG A 199 11.10 -19.11 6.05
N TYR A 200 10.09 -19.26 6.90
CA TYR A 200 9.85 -18.29 7.99
C TYR A 200 10.93 -18.34 9.06
N TYR A 201 11.51 -19.51 9.33
CA TYR A 201 12.64 -19.61 10.25
C TYR A 201 13.87 -18.87 9.74
N ARG A 202 14.24 -19.03 8.46
CA ARG A 202 15.36 -18.33 7.84
C ARG A 202 15.11 -16.82 7.75
N SER A 203 13.91 -16.40 7.40
CA SER A 203 13.53 -15.00 7.41
C SER A 203 13.67 -14.38 8.82
N TRP A 204 13.17 -15.07 9.84
CA TRP A 204 13.33 -14.66 11.22
C TRP A 204 14.80 -14.54 11.63
N GLN A 205 15.67 -15.49 11.27
CA GLN A 205 17.10 -15.42 11.58
C GLN A 205 17.74 -14.14 10.99
N ARG A 206 17.39 -13.78 9.76
CA ARG A 206 17.91 -12.60 9.06
C ARG A 206 17.42 -11.30 9.69
N TYR A 207 16.13 -11.19 9.97
CA TYR A 207 15.59 -10.02 10.68
C TYR A 207 16.10 -9.90 12.12
N LYS A 208 16.31 -11.03 12.80
CA LYS A 208 16.91 -11.03 14.13
C LYS A 208 18.34 -10.50 14.10
N LEU A 209 19.14 -10.92 13.13
CA LEU A 209 20.49 -10.40 12.94
C LEU A 209 20.48 -8.91 12.59
N ALA A 210 19.60 -8.47 11.68
CA ALA A 210 19.45 -7.06 11.35
C ALA A 210 19.10 -6.21 12.58
N TYR A 211 18.17 -6.67 13.41
CA TYR A 211 17.82 -6.02 14.68
C TYR A 211 18.98 -6.00 15.68
N ASP A 212 19.74 -7.08 15.79
CA ASP A 212 20.90 -7.16 16.69
C ASP A 212 22.04 -6.22 16.27
N ILE A 213 22.14 -5.94 14.95
CA ILE A 213 23.11 -4.98 14.42
C ILE A 213 22.63 -3.53 14.64
N TYR A 214 21.39 -3.23 14.27
CA TYR A 214 20.82 -1.89 14.31
C TYR A 214 19.34 -1.91 14.71
N PRO A 215 19.03 -1.70 16.00
CA PRO A 215 17.66 -1.80 16.53
C PRO A 215 16.84 -0.51 16.29
N ASP A 216 16.62 -0.13 15.04
CA ASP A 216 15.72 0.96 14.66
C ASP A 216 14.25 0.51 14.57
N ASN A 217 13.35 1.45 14.27
CA ASN A 217 11.91 1.17 14.15
C ASN A 217 11.61 0.17 13.03
N ARG A 218 12.36 0.19 11.92
CA ARG A 218 12.17 -0.70 10.79
C ARG A 218 12.57 -2.13 11.15
N THR A 219 13.77 -2.32 11.70
CA THR A 219 14.26 -3.64 12.10
C THR A 219 13.42 -4.24 13.23
N GLN A 220 12.92 -3.42 14.17
CA GLN A 220 11.97 -3.84 15.21
C GLN A 220 10.67 -4.37 14.63
N MET A 221 10.08 -3.64 13.69
CA MET A 221 8.85 -4.03 13.01
C MET A 221 9.02 -5.34 12.24
N LEU A 222 10.07 -5.45 11.44
CA LEU A 222 10.34 -6.64 10.63
C LEU A 222 10.62 -7.85 11.51
N LEU A 223 11.31 -7.68 12.64
CA LEU A 223 11.52 -8.73 13.61
C LEU A 223 10.21 -9.16 14.28
N ALA A 224 9.38 -8.22 14.75
CA ALA A 224 8.08 -8.54 15.34
C ALA A 224 7.19 -9.32 14.36
N PHE A 225 7.16 -8.89 13.11
CA PHE A 225 6.43 -9.56 12.05
C PHE A 225 6.95 -10.98 11.76
N SER A 226 8.28 -11.15 11.72
CA SER A 226 8.88 -12.47 11.51
C SER A 226 8.59 -13.45 12.64
N TYR A 227 8.53 -12.99 13.89
CA TYR A 227 8.08 -13.80 15.03
C TYR A 227 6.64 -14.29 14.85
N ILE A 228 5.72 -13.41 14.45
CA ILE A 228 4.32 -13.76 14.24
C ILE A 228 4.17 -14.74 13.08
N ARG A 229 4.89 -14.57 11.98
CA ARG A 229 4.87 -15.50 10.84
C ARG A 229 5.46 -16.87 11.19
N LEU A 230 6.46 -16.91 12.06
CA LEU A 230 7.07 -18.17 12.51
C LEU A 230 6.21 -18.88 13.56
N ALA A 231 5.40 -18.16 14.34
CA ALA A 231 4.66 -18.70 15.47
C ALA A 231 3.85 -19.98 15.16
N PRO A 232 3.05 -20.09 14.06
CA PRO A 232 2.30 -21.30 13.72
C PRO A 232 3.17 -22.54 13.56
N TYR A 233 4.44 -22.35 13.26
CA TYR A 233 5.41 -23.41 13.01
C TYR A 233 6.39 -23.62 14.18
N GLY A 234 6.31 -22.78 15.22
CA GLY A 234 7.26 -22.75 16.32
C GLY A 234 7.44 -24.10 16.98
N ASN A 235 6.36 -24.78 17.33
CA ASN A 235 6.41 -26.10 17.96
C ASN A 235 7.04 -27.17 17.06
N LYS A 236 6.96 -27.05 15.75
CA LYS A 236 7.60 -27.95 14.77
C LYS A 236 9.09 -27.63 14.60
N VAL A 237 9.44 -26.37 14.44
CA VAL A 237 10.83 -25.91 14.27
C VAL A 237 11.68 -26.23 15.49
N TYR A 238 11.15 -26.03 16.69
CA TYR A 238 11.84 -26.26 17.96
C TYR A 238 11.52 -27.60 18.63
N ALA A 239 11.03 -28.59 17.87
CA ALA A 239 10.67 -29.91 18.39
C ALA A 239 11.85 -30.61 19.08
N SER A 240 13.08 -30.50 18.53
CA SER A 240 14.29 -31.06 19.10
C SER A 240 14.65 -30.45 20.46
N GLU A 241 14.38 -29.17 20.66
CA GLU A 241 14.57 -28.50 21.94
C GLU A 241 13.61 -29.02 22.98
N ASN A 242 12.33 -29.18 22.66
CA ASN A 242 11.34 -29.76 23.56
C ASN A 242 11.67 -31.22 23.92
N GLU A 243 12.18 -32.00 22.98
CA GLU A 243 12.67 -33.37 23.29
C GLU A 243 13.88 -33.33 24.25
N SER A 244 14.80 -32.41 24.06
CA SER A 244 15.95 -32.20 24.94
C SER A 244 15.51 -31.79 26.36
N ARG A 245 14.57 -30.86 26.46
CA ARG A 245 13.94 -30.39 27.72
C ARG A 245 13.27 -31.56 28.45
N LYS A 246 12.49 -32.36 27.74
CA LYS A 246 11.82 -33.53 28.27
C LYS A 246 12.81 -34.57 28.84
N LYS A 247 13.91 -34.81 28.12
CA LYS A 247 15.00 -35.68 28.61
C LYS A 247 15.66 -35.13 29.88
N ALA A 248 15.71 -33.80 30.03
CA ALA A 248 16.23 -33.11 31.21
C ALA A 248 15.21 -32.99 32.37
N GLY A 249 14.00 -33.53 32.22
CA GLY A 249 12.93 -33.44 33.23
C GLY A 249 12.29 -32.04 33.31
N LEU A 250 12.48 -31.19 32.30
CA LEU A 250 11.90 -29.85 32.22
C LEU A 250 10.57 -29.88 31.46
N MET A 251 9.66 -28.98 31.81
CA MET A 251 8.41 -28.79 31.07
C MET A 251 8.68 -28.37 29.63
N PRO A 252 7.94 -28.88 28.64
CA PRO A 252 8.00 -28.43 27.27
C PRO A 252 7.54 -26.96 27.18
N ILE A 253 8.08 -26.22 26.21
CA ILE A 253 7.69 -24.86 25.89
C ILE A 253 6.66 -24.93 24.77
N ASP A 254 5.60 -24.14 24.89
CA ASP A 254 4.75 -23.79 23.76
C ASP A 254 5.44 -22.70 22.95
N PHE A 255 6.13 -23.09 21.87
CA PHE A 255 6.90 -22.17 21.06
C PHE A 255 6.02 -21.25 20.21
N GLU A 256 4.78 -21.62 19.89
CA GLU A 256 3.85 -20.70 19.26
C GLU A 256 3.60 -19.48 20.17
N GLN A 257 3.21 -19.75 21.40
CA GLN A 257 2.98 -18.70 22.39
C GLN A 257 4.27 -17.91 22.71
N ALA A 258 5.41 -18.58 22.85
CA ALA A 258 6.68 -17.92 23.18
C ALA A 258 7.15 -16.95 22.06
N LEU A 259 6.94 -17.30 20.80
CA LEU A 259 7.24 -16.43 19.66
C LEU A 259 6.30 -15.24 19.61
N VAL A 260 5.00 -15.44 19.86
CA VAL A 260 4.04 -14.32 19.98
C VAL A 260 4.41 -13.40 21.14
N ASP A 261 4.72 -13.94 22.32
CA ASP A 261 5.15 -13.12 23.46
C ASP A 261 6.43 -12.34 23.15
N SER A 262 7.37 -12.93 22.38
CA SER A 262 8.60 -12.25 21.93
C SER A 262 8.28 -11.09 20.99
N ALA A 263 7.37 -11.29 20.03
CA ALA A 263 6.90 -10.22 19.15
C ALA A 263 6.28 -9.07 19.96
N LEU A 264 5.39 -9.38 20.90
CA LEU A 264 4.72 -8.39 21.73
C LEU A 264 5.66 -7.64 22.66
N THR A 265 6.76 -8.27 23.11
CA THR A 265 7.78 -7.62 23.95
C THR A 265 8.49 -6.48 23.22
N ILE A 266 8.63 -6.56 21.89
CA ILE A 266 9.21 -5.49 21.09
C ILE A 266 8.39 -4.19 21.22
N PHE A 267 7.07 -4.28 21.33
CA PHE A 267 6.20 -3.11 21.51
C PHE A 267 6.39 -2.44 22.88
N GLU A 268 6.76 -3.18 23.91
CA GLU A 268 6.95 -2.64 25.28
C GLU A 268 8.12 -1.63 25.36
N THR A 269 9.04 -1.66 24.40
CA THR A 269 10.23 -0.80 24.38
C THR A 269 10.01 0.50 23.63
N ASN A 270 8.83 0.70 23.04
CA ASN A 270 8.50 1.84 22.18
C ASN A 270 7.54 2.82 22.85
N ASP A 271 7.63 4.10 22.45
CA ASP A 271 6.62 5.11 22.77
C ASP A 271 5.34 4.93 21.93
N VAL A 272 4.31 5.73 22.23
CA VAL A 272 2.99 5.61 21.61
C VAL A 272 3.01 5.80 20.10
N ASP A 273 3.85 6.67 19.59
CA ASP A 273 3.89 6.96 18.16
C ASP A 273 4.57 5.80 17.40
N ASN A 274 5.65 5.25 17.95
CA ASN A 274 6.36 4.12 17.37
C ASN A 274 5.52 2.83 17.39
N TYR A 275 4.92 2.46 18.52
CA TYR A 275 4.11 1.25 18.56
C TYR A 275 2.84 1.35 17.71
N TYR A 276 2.31 2.57 17.48
CA TYR A 276 1.21 2.78 16.55
C TYR A 276 1.58 2.37 15.12
N TYR A 277 2.72 2.84 14.61
CA TYR A 277 3.19 2.47 13.28
C TYR A 277 3.47 0.98 13.15
N ILE A 278 4.17 0.40 14.13
CA ILE A 278 4.48 -1.03 14.15
C ILE A 278 3.19 -1.85 14.15
N ALA A 279 2.21 -1.50 14.98
CA ALA A 279 0.94 -2.22 15.04
C ALA A 279 0.15 -2.11 13.72
N LYS A 280 0.13 -0.95 13.10
CA LYS A 280 -0.57 -0.71 11.82
C LYS A 280 0.02 -1.56 10.70
N LEU A 281 1.33 -1.63 10.62
CA LEU A 281 2.03 -2.46 9.64
C LEU A 281 1.87 -3.96 9.93
N LEU A 282 2.03 -4.37 11.19
CA LEU A 282 1.88 -5.77 11.60
C LEU A 282 0.48 -6.30 11.29
N PHE A 283 -0.54 -5.58 11.69
CA PHE A 283 -1.93 -6.02 11.51
C PHE A 283 -2.47 -5.75 10.11
N GLY A 284 -1.87 -4.83 9.35
CA GLY A 284 -2.23 -4.58 7.94
C GLY A 284 -1.93 -5.75 7.01
N GLN A 285 -1.00 -6.64 7.37
CA GLN A 285 -0.66 -7.84 6.62
C GLN A 285 -1.39 -9.10 7.12
N TRP A 286 -2.50 -8.90 7.78
CA TRP A 286 -3.26 -9.89 8.52
C TRP A 286 -3.78 -11.10 7.70
N GLU A 287 -4.07 -10.93 6.41
CA GLU A 287 -4.61 -12.00 5.56
C GLU A 287 -3.68 -13.22 5.45
N GLU A 288 -2.40 -13.06 5.82
CA GLU A 288 -1.39 -14.11 5.81
C GLU A 288 -1.28 -14.90 7.14
N ILE A 289 -1.99 -14.47 8.19
CA ILE A 289 -1.92 -15.09 9.52
C ILE A 289 -3.10 -16.04 9.73
N ASP A 290 -2.82 -17.27 10.14
CA ASP A 290 -3.89 -18.23 10.36
C ASP A 290 -4.72 -17.93 11.62
N SER A 291 -5.96 -18.44 11.65
CA SER A 291 -6.94 -18.12 12.68
C SER A 291 -6.57 -18.61 14.09
N ASN A 292 -5.66 -19.60 14.24
CA ASN A 292 -5.23 -20.09 15.55
C ASN A 292 -4.17 -19.15 16.11
N THR A 293 -3.21 -18.74 15.30
CA THR A 293 -2.20 -17.74 15.70
C THR A 293 -2.86 -16.43 16.09
N ILE A 294 -3.94 -16.01 15.40
CA ILE A 294 -4.78 -14.88 15.78
C ILE A 294 -5.28 -15.01 17.23
N LYS A 295 -5.87 -16.16 17.55
CA LYS A 295 -6.36 -16.42 18.91
C LYS A 295 -5.23 -16.43 19.93
N THR A 296 -4.07 -16.95 19.56
CA THR A 296 -2.89 -16.95 20.43
C THR A 296 -2.45 -15.52 20.71
N ILE A 297 -2.42 -14.64 19.71
CA ILE A 297 -2.11 -13.20 19.86
C ILE A 297 -3.14 -12.55 20.78
N GLU A 298 -4.46 -12.71 20.50
CA GLU A 298 -5.55 -12.17 21.31
C GLU A 298 -5.39 -12.60 22.79
N ASN A 299 -5.16 -13.89 23.05
CA ASN A 299 -4.98 -14.41 24.40
C ASN A 299 -3.73 -13.82 25.10
N CYS A 300 -2.62 -13.63 24.38
CA CYS A 300 -1.42 -13.03 24.92
C CYS A 300 -1.67 -11.56 25.28
N ILE A 301 -2.31 -10.78 24.42
CA ILE A 301 -2.65 -9.37 24.66
C ILE A 301 -3.60 -9.27 25.86
N LEU A 302 -4.66 -10.07 25.93
CA LEU A 302 -5.62 -10.05 27.05
C LEU A 302 -4.95 -10.34 28.40
N ARG A 303 -4.03 -11.29 28.46
CA ARG A 303 -3.23 -11.55 29.67
C ARG A 303 -2.37 -10.35 30.07
N LYS A 304 -1.81 -9.63 29.10
CA LYS A 304 -1.05 -8.40 29.35
C LYS A 304 -1.94 -7.26 29.86
N ILE A 305 -3.17 -7.12 29.32
CA ILE A 305 -4.17 -6.17 29.85
C ILE A 305 -4.47 -6.46 31.33
N GLU A 306 -4.68 -7.72 31.69
CA GLU A 306 -4.92 -8.12 33.09
C GLU A 306 -3.71 -7.86 34.00
N ALA A 307 -2.49 -8.16 33.51
CA ALA A 307 -1.26 -7.98 34.27
C ALA A 307 -0.84 -6.51 34.41
N LYS A 308 -1.15 -5.68 33.41
CA LYS A 308 -0.70 -4.29 33.29
C LYS A 308 -1.87 -3.34 32.94
N PRO A 309 -2.90 -3.22 33.80
CA PRO A 309 -4.17 -2.53 33.46
C PRO A 309 -4.05 -1.02 33.27
N LYS A 310 -2.90 -0.43 33.58
CA LYS A 310 -2.64 1.01 33.45
C LYS A 310 -1.81 1.37 32.21
N GLU A 311 -1.32 0.40 31.46
CA GLU A 311 -0.56 0.61 30.23
C GLU A 311 -1.52 0.70 29.03
N ALA A 312 -1.46 1.80 28.28
CA ALA A 312 -2.34 2.05 27.13
C ALA A 312 -2.01 1.13 25.94
N LEU A 313 -0.77 0.68 25.82
CA LEU A 313 -0.28 -0.20 24.75
C LEU A 313 -1.19 -1.42 24.55
N TRP A 314 -1.53 -2.13 25.62
CA TRP A 314 -2.22 -3.41 25.51
C TRP A 314 -3.66 -3.29 25.02
N PRO A 315 -4.51 -2.40 25.60
CA PRO A 315 -5.83 -2.18 25.01
C PRO A 315 -5.74 -1.54 23.62
N PHE A 316 -4.69 -0.79 23.28
CA PHE A 316 -4.51 -0.31 21.94
C PHE A 316 -4.25 -1.48 20.96
N LEU A 317 -3.31 -2.39 21.26
CA LEU A 317 -3.03 -3.55 20.41
C LEU A 317 -4.25 -4.47 20.26
N GLU A 318 -5.04 -4.69 21.33
CA GLU A 318 -6.29 -5.45 21.25
C GLU A 318 -7.31 -4.75 20.33
N GLY A 319 -7.44 -3.43 20.45
CA GLY A 319 -8.31 -2.64 19.58
C GLY A 319 -7.89 -2.75 18.12
N MET A 320 -6.60 -2.64 17.81
CA MET A 320 -6.07 -2.82 16.46
C MET A 320 -6.33 -4.22 15.93
N LEU A 321 -6.05 -5.26 16.72
CA LEU A 321 -6.31 -6.66 16.38
C LEU A 321 -7.78 -6.89 16.02
N LEU A 322 -8.69 -6.40 16.84
CA LEU A 322 -10.14 -6.52 16.63
C LEU A 322 -10.62 -5.73 15.41
N GLN A 323 -10.01 -4.58 15.14
CA GLN A 323 -10.31 -3.79 13.95
C GLN A 323 -9.95 -4.56 12.68
N TYR A 324 -8.75 -5.10 12.60
CA TYR A 324 -8.29 -5.89 11.44
C TYR A 324 -9.03 -7.22 11.32
N THR A 325 -9.47 -7.83 12.41
CA THR A 325 -10.35 -9.01 12.39
C THR A 325 -11.83 -8.70 12.20
N LYS A 326 -12.14 -7.47 11.77
CA LYS A 326 -13.48 -7.00 11.40
C LYS A 326 -14.52 -7.06 12.55
N LYS A 327 -14.06 -6.75 13.77
CA LYS A 327 -14.90 -6.64 14.97
C LYS A 327 -14.94 -5.19 15.52
N PRO A 328 -15.38 -4.18 14.71
CA PRO A 328 -15.20 -2.77 15.05
C PRO A 328 -15.92 -2.33 16.34
N THR A 329 -17.04 -2.97 16.67
CA THR A 329 -17.79 -2.65 17.90
C THR A 329 -16.98 -2.99 19.16
N GLN A 330 -16.27 -4.11 19.16
CA GLN A 330 -15.40 -4.51 20.28
C GLN A 330 -14.11 -3.66 20.26
N ALA A 331 -13.51 -3.48 19.08
CA ALA A 331 -12.33 -2.67 18.87
C ALA A 331 -12.48 -1.26 19.44
N SER A 332 -13.62 -0.59 19.18
CA SER A 332 -13.87 0.77 19.66
C SER A 332 -13.84 0.89 21.19
N SER A 333 -14.23 -0.14 21.92
CA SER A 333 -14.19 -0.15 23.38
C SER A 333 -12.76 -0.21 23.93
N TYR A 334 -11.91 -1.04 23.31
CA TYR A 334 -10.51 -1.15 23.71
C TYR A 334 -9.71 0.10 23.30
N LEU A 335 -9.96 0.67 22.12
CA LEU A 335 -9.32 1.92 21.68
C LEU A 335 -9.75 3.10 22.57
N ALA A 336 -11.00 3.13 23.01
CA ALA A 336 -11.46 4.13 23.98
C ALA A 336 -10.79 3.96 25.36
N MET A 337 -10.57 2.72 25.79
CA MET A 337 -9.81 2.41 27.00
C MET A 337 -8.35 2.89 26.86
N ALA A 338 -7.68 2.57 25.75
CA ALA A 338 -6.33 3.02 25.48
C ALA A 338 -6.23 4.56 25.51
N TYR A 339 -7.14 5.26 24.83
CA TYR A 339 -7.19 6.72 24.85
C TYR A 339 -7.41 7.30 26.23
N SER A 340 -8.19 6.64 27.10
CA SER A 340 -8.42 7.10 28.46
C SER A 340 -7.18 6.98 29.35
N LEU A 341 -6.32 6.02 29.07
CA LEU A 341 -5.05 5.79 29.77
C LEU A 341 -3.95 6.73 29.26
N GLU A 342 -3.91 6.91 27.94
CA GLU A 342 -2.93 7.76 27.27
C GLU A 342 -3.60 8.55 26.13
N PRO A 343 -4.04 9.80 26.38
CA PRO A 343 -4.66 10.64 25.36
C PRO A 343 -3.68 10.97 24.23
N ASN A 344 -3.88 10.37 23.04
CA ASN A 344 -3.06 10.53 21.85
C ASN A 344 -3.95 10.65 20.61
N GLY A 345 -3.51 11.44 19.62
CA GLY A 345 -4.24 11.70 18.38
C GLY A 345 -4.44 10.45 17.54
N ASN A 346 -3.42 9.62 17.42
CA ASN A 346 -3.45 8.38 16.62
C ASN A 346 -4.43 7.37 17.23
N ILE A 347 -4.40 7.18 18.56
CA ILE A 347 -5.35 6.30 19.27
C ILE A 347 -6.79 6.82 19.09
N ALA A 348 -6.98 8.14 19.17
CA ALA A 348 -8.31 8.74 18.95
C ALA A 348 -8.81 8.52 17.53
N ALA A 349 -7.95 8.64 16.52
CA ALA A 349 -8.29 8.43 15.11
C ALA A 349 -8.73 6.98 14.83
N GLU A 350 -8.03 5.98 15.36
CA GLU A 350 -8.43 4.58 15.23
C GLU A 350 -9.77 4.30 15.95
N ALA A 351 -10.00 4.90 17.13
CA ALA A 351 -11.29 4.81 17.80
C ALA A 351 -12.42 5.45 16.97
N VAL A 352 -12.18 6.59 16.30
CA VAL A 352 -13.12 7.21 15.36
C VAL A 352 -13.54 6.21 14.31
N TYR A 353 -12.57 5.57 13.65
CA TYR A 353 -12.83 4.61 12.58
C TYR A 353 -13.71 3.45 13.07
N CYS A 354 -13.41 2.88 14.22
CA CYS A 354 -14.18 1.78 14.79
C CYS A 354 -15.58 2.18 15.25
N TYR A 355 -15.75 3.35 15.90
CA TYR A 355 -17.07 3.87 16.25
C TYR A 355 -17.91 4.17 15.01
N TYR A 356 -17.27 4.67 13.98
CA TYR A 356 -17.90 4.96 12.72
C TYR A 356 -18.40 3.68 12.03
N LEU A 357 -17.56 2.64 11.88
CA LEU A 357 -17.95 1.36 11.30
C LEU A 357 -19.03 0.64 12.12
N SER A 358 -19.07 0.85 13.44
CA SER A 358 -20.09 0.29 14.32
C SER A 358 -21.35 1.17 14.44
N HIS A 359 -21.49 2.22 13.62
CA HIS A 359 -22.63 3.14 13.59
C HIS A 359 -22.89 3.92 14.90
N GLN A 360 -21.88 4.09 15.74
CA GLN A 360 -21.94 4.87 16.97
C GLN A 360 -21.58 6.34 16.69
N TRP A 361 -22.43 7.04 15.94
CA TRP A 361 -22.15 8.35 15.34
C TRP A 361 -21.77 9.44 16.34
N GLU A 362 -22.46 9.49 17.47
CA GLU A 362 -22.21 10.48 18.52
C GLU A 362 -20.82 10.30 19.14
N LYS A 363 -20.41 9.04 19.35
CA LYS A 363 -19.07 8.73 19.84
C LYS A 363 -18.01 8.97 18.77
N ALA A 364 -18.29 8.59 17.51
CA ALA A 364 -17.39 8.87 16.40
C ALA A 364 -17.13 10.39 16.30
N GLU A 365 -18.17 11.24 16.35
CA GLU A 365 -18.04 12.69 16.36
C GLU A 365 -17.24 13.20 17.58
N GLU A 366 -17.49 12.64 18.78
CA GLU A 366 -16.74 12.98 19.99
C GLU A 366 -15.25 12.71 19.83
N TYR A 367 -14.90 11.50 19.32
CA TYR A 367 -13.50 11.09 19.14
C TYR A 367 -12.83 11.83 17.99
N VAL A 368 -13.52 12.21 16.92
CA VAL A 368 -12.98 13.14 15.91
C VAL A 368 -12.56 14.46 16.56
N LYS A 369 -13.40 15.02 17.44
CA LYS A 369 -13.04 16.25 18.14
C LYS A 369 -11.86 16.05 19.10
N LYS A 370 -11.71 14.87 19.69
CA LYS A 370 -10.53 14.51 20.49
C LYS A 370 -9.29 14.41 19.60
N ALA A 371 -9.34 13.68 18.48
CA ALA A 371 -8.24 13.56 17.55
C ALA A 371 -7.75 14.92 17.03
N LEU A 372 -8.68 15.80 16.64
CA LEU A 372 -8.36 17.15 16.13
C LEU A 372 -7.82 18.14 17.21
N ARG A 373 -7.84 17.80 18.49
CA ARG A 373 -7.21 18.61 19.56
C ARG A 373 -5.73 18.30 19.74
N HIS A 374 -5.32 17.10 19.37
CA HIS A 374 -3.92 16.75 19.33
C HIS A 374 -3.35 17.31 18.02
N GLU A 375 -2.19 17.93 18.08
CA GLU A 375 -1.43 18.26 16.87
C GLU A 375 -1.03 16.93 16.22
N LEU A 376 -1.89 16.46 15.32
CA LEU A 376 -1.55 15.34 14.45
C LEU A 376 -0.53 15.91 13.45
N PRO A 377 0.76 15.59 13.56
CA PRO A 377 1.74 16.07 12.61
C PRO A 377 1.36 15.48 11.25
N HIS A 378 1.02 16.34 10.28
CA HIS A 378 0.92 16.05 8.83
C HIS A 378 0.44 14.64 8.45
N SER A 379 -0.25 13.94 9.35
CA SER A 379 -0.69 12.56 9.14
C SER A 379 -2.00 12.56 8.36
N TRP A 380 -2.16 11.57 7.52
CA TRP A 380 -3.40 11.20 6.85
C TRP A 380 -4.62 11.24 7.80
N ASP A 381 -4.40 11.01 9.09
CA ASP A 381 -5.43 10.89 10.12
C ASP A 381 -6.18 12.21 10.39
N ALA A 382 -5.52 13.38 10.29
CA ALA A 382 -6.19 14.68 10.39
C ALA A 382 -7.08 14.94 9.17
N ILE A 383 -6.63 14.52 7.99
CA ILE A 383 -7.40 14.59 6.73
C ILE A 383 -8.64 13.71 6.88
N TYR A 384 -8.47 12.47 7.33
CA TYR A 384 -9.55 11.53 7.57
C TYR A 384 -10.54 12.03 8.61
N ALA A 385 -10.10 12.70 9.67
CA ALA A 385 -10.98 13.25 10.70
C ALA A 385 -11.99 14.24 10.11
N HIS A 386 -11.58 15.16 9.24
CA HIS A 386 -12.48 16.08 8.55
C HIS A 386 -13.40 15.38 7.55
N ALA A 387 -12.91 14.38 6.84
CA ALA A 387 -13.69 13.55 5.93
C ALA A 387 -14.77 12.76 6.68
N ILE A 388 -14.42 12.15 7.81
CA ILE A 388 -15.37 11.42 8.66
C ILE A 388 -16.43 12.35 9.23
N LEU A 389 -16.08 13.57 9.69
CA LEU A 389 -17.08 14.57 10.11
C LEU A 389 -18.05 14.91 8.98
N CYS A 390 -17.55 15.12 7.76
CA CYS A 390 -18.40 15.34 6.61
C CYS A 390 -19.39 14.18 6.42
N ASN A 391 -18.89 12.97 6.50
CA ASN A 391 -19.70 11.78 6.35
C ASN A 391 -20.77 11.65 7.45
N ILE A 392 -20.40 11.85 8.72
CA ILE A 392 -21.33 11.82 9.83
C ILE A 392 -22.44 12.85 9.65
N TYR A 393 -22.09 14.11 9.34
CA TYR A 393 -23.08 15.17 9.15
C TYR A 393 -23.95 14.95 7.90
N SER A 394 -23.40 14.47 6.81
CA SER A 394 -24.17 14.10 5.63
C SER A 394 -25.14 12.97 5.92
N ALA A 395 -24.72 11.95 6.68
CA ALA A 395 -25.57 10.86 7.13
C ALA A 395 -26.71 11.34 8.04
N GLN A 396 -26.48 12.41 8.81
CA GLN A 396 -27.52 13.06 9.63
C GLN A 396 -28.43 14.00 8.82
N GLY A 397 -28.14 14.20 7.51
CA GLY A 397 -28.83 15.18 6.67
C GLY A 397 -28.42 16.63 6.96
N ASN A 398 -27.39 16.85 7.77
CA ASN A 398 -26.86 18.18 8.08
C ASN A 398 -25.77 18.58 7.06
N TYR A 399 -26.20 18.77 5.80
CA TYR A 399 -25.29 19.08 4.70
C TYR A 399 -24.49 20.37 4.88
N ALA A 400 -25.05 21.36 5.60
CA ALA A 400 -24.34 22.61 5.88
C ALA A 400 -23.12 22.37 6.80
N ALA A 401 -23.27 21.57 7.85
CA ALA A 401 -22.15 21.18 8.71
C ALA A 401 -21.14 20.29 7.99
N ALA A 402 -21.61 19.39 7.12
CA ALA A 402 -20.76 18.54 6.29
C ALA A 402 -19.85 19.36 5.36
N ILE A 403 -20.44 20.33 4.63
CA ILE A 403 -19.68 21.23 3.76
C ILE A 403 -18.65 22.04 4.54
N LYS A 404 -19.05 22.58 5.72
CA LYS A 404 -18.13 23.34 6.57
C LYS A 404 -16.97 22.52 7.08
N ALA A 405 -17.19 21.24 7.41
CA ALA A 405 -16.13 20.32 7.84
C ALA A 405 -15.11 20.11 6.71
N ILE A 406 -15.58 19.88 5.48
CA ILE A 406 -14.71 19.72 4.30
C ILE A 406 -13.97 21.03 3.97
N GLU A 407 -14.63 22.16 3.99
CA GLU A 407 -13.99 23.46 3.72
C GLU A 407 -12.88 23.75 4.74
N LYS A 408 -13.06 23.33 5.98
CA LYS A 408 -12.02 23.43 7.01
C LYS A 408 -10.85 22.47 6.71
N GLY A 409 -11.14 21.24 6.27
CA GLY A 409 -10.13 20.29 5.82
C GLY A 409 -9.31 20.85 4.66
N ILE A 410 -9.96 21.35 3.62
CA ILE A 410 -9.29 21.97 2.46
C ILE A 410 -8.42 23.18 2.87
N LYS A 411 -8.89 24.01 3.81
CA LYS A 411 -8.15 25.19 4.28
C LYS A 411 -6.92 24.85 5.11
N ASN A 412 -6.98 23.77 5.87
CA ASN A 412 -5.88 23.31 6.73
C ASN A 412 -4.90 22.39 5.98
N TYR A 413 -5.13 22.20 4.69
CA TYR A 413 -4.32 21.36 3.85
C TYR A 413 -3.01 22.09 3.52
N ASP A 414 -1.88 21.49 3.85
CA ASP A 414 -0.56 22.06 3.61
C ASP A 414 -0.10 21.79 2.16
N GLU A 415 0.62 22.75 1.55
CA GLU A 415 1.11 22.63 0.16
C GLU A 415 2.04 21.42 -0.05
N TYR A 416 2.67 20.92 1.01
CA TYR A 416 3.55 19.74 0.95
C TYR A 416 2.81 18.40 0.86
N ASN A 417 1.52 18.34 1.19
CA ASN A 417 0.70 17.12 1.18
C ASN A 417 -0.42 17.20 0.13
N GLN A 418 -0.08 17.37 -1.14
CA GLN A 418 -1.08 17.42 -2.22
C GLN A 418 -1.84 16.09 -2.43
N LEU A 419 -1.26 14.98 -1.99
CA LEU A 419 -1.82 13.64 -2.04
C LEU A 419 -3.08 13.53 -1.17
N GLY A 420 -4.26 13.76 -1.69
CA GLY A 420 -5.52 13.56 -0.96
C GLY A 420 -6.48 14.75 -0.95
N ILE A 421 -6.06 15.95 -1.40
CA ILE A 421 -6.98 17.08 -1.53
C ILE A 421 -8.15 16.79 -2.48
N HIS A 422 -7.93 15.93 -3.48
CA HIS A 422 -8.95 15.45 -4.40
C HIS A 422 -10.10 14.75 -3.67
N LEU A 423 -9.82 14.03 -2.57
CA LEU A 423 -10.86 13.38 -1.76
C LEU A 423 -11.81 14.38 -1.11
N PHE A 424 -11.32 15.52 -0.68
CA PHE A 424 -12.17 16.58 -0.12
C PHE A 424 -13.10 17.18 -1.17
N TYR A 425 -12.60 17.43 -2.39
CA TYR A 425 -13.45 17.89 -3.48
C TYR A 425 -14.49 16.83 -3.85
N GLN A 426 -14.11 15.58 -3.92
CA GLN A 426 -15.00 14.45 -4.18
C GLN A 426 -16.12 14.35 -3.11
N LEU A 427 -15.77 14.40 -1.82
CA LEU A 427 -16.73 14.36 -0.72
C LEU A 427 -17.67 15.57 -0.72
N ARG A 428 -17.17 16.77 -1.06
CA ARG A 428 -18.00 17.97 -1.16
C ARG A 428 -18.96 17.88 -2.34
N ALA A 429 -18.50 17.38 -3.47
CA ALA A 429 -19.36 17.11 -4.63
C ALA A 429 -20.48 16.15 -4.27
N MET A 430 -20.16 15.04 -3.60
CA MET A 430 -21.13 14.06 -3.13
C MET A 430 -22.17 14.70 -2.18
N THR A 431 -21.70 15.52 -1.25
CA THR A 431 -22.59 16.23 -0.32
C THR A 431 -23.58 17.14 -1.08
N TYR A 432 -23.14 17.84 -2.13
CA TYR A 432 -24.02 18.62 -2.98
C TYR A 432 -25.02 17.76 -3.75
N ILE A 433 -24.59 16.61 -4.27
CA ILE A 433 -25.47 15.63 -4.96
C ILE A 433 -26.56 15.13 -4.00
N LEU A 434 -26.18 14.72 -2.80
CA LEU A 434 -27.13 14.24 -1.80
C LEU A 434 -28.11 15.32 -1.35
N GLN A 435 -27.63 16.54 -1.14
CA GLN A 435 -28.46 17.69 -0.76
C GLN A 435 -29.48 18.04 -1.85
N GLY A 436 -29.06 18.00 -3.11
CA GLY A 436 -29.87 18.40 -4.27
C GLY A 436 -30.64 17.28 -4.93
N GLN A 437 -30.26 16.01 -4.71
CA GLN A 437 -30.81 14.83 -5.38
C GLN A 437 -30.93 15.00 -6.90
N GLY A 438 -29.96 15.69 -7.54
CA GLY A 438 -29.97 16.02 -8.96
C GLY A 438 -30.99 17.08 -9.39
N LYS A 439 -31.88 17.54 -8.48
CA LYS A 439 -32.98 18.46 -8.81
C LYS A 439 -32.64 19.94 -8.71
N ASN A 440 -31.48 20.27 -8.16
CA ASN A 440 -31.04 21.66 -7.93
C ASN A 440 -29.85 22.03 -8.84
N ALA A 441 -30.12 22.85 -9.87
CA ALA A 441 -29.10 23.23 -10.86
C ALA A 441 -27.86 23.89 -10.24
N ARG A 442 -28.02 24.73 -9.19
CA ARG A 442 -26.89 25.39 -8.52
C ARG A 442 -26.01 24.39 -7.77
N LEU A 443 -26.62 23.41 -7.09
CA LEU A 443 -25.88 22.35 -6.39
C LEU A 443 -25.21 21.40 -7.38
N ASN A 444 -25.89 21.05 -8.48
CA ASN A 444 -25.31 20.24 -9.55
C ASN A 444 -24.09 20.92 -10.16
N SER A 445 -24.14 22.26 -10.41
CA SER A 445 -23.00 23.02 -10.92
C SER A 445 -21.82 22.99 -9.96
N LYS A 446 -22.06 23.15 -8.65
CA LYS A 446 -21.01 23.06 -7.63
C LYS A 446 -20.40 21.65 -7.57
N ALA A 447 -21.24 20.62 -7.61
CA ALA A 447 -20.79 19.24 -7.61
C ALA A 447 -19.91 18.92 -8.82
N LEU A 448 -20.35 19.32 -10.02
CA LEU A 448 -19.56 19.15 -11.26
C LEU A 448 -18.20 19.83 -11.20
N ASN A 449 -18.16 21.09 -10.70
CA ASN A 449 -16.89 21.81 -10.54
C ASN A 449 -15.93 21.12 -9.56
N ASP A 450 -16.46 20.59 -8.44
CA ASP A 450 -15.64 19.87 -7.48
C ASP A 450 -15.20 18.51 -8.01
N LEU A 451 -16.03 17.78 -8.73
CA LEU A 451 -15.64 16.51 -9.39
C LEU A 451 -14.55 16.75 -10.44
N GLN A 452 -14.63 17.85 -11.20
CA GLN A 452 -13.60 18.22 -12.17
C GLN A 452 -12.25 18.50 -11.46
N LYS A 453 -12.28 19.23 -10.35
CA LYS A 453 -11.07 19.48 -9.55
C LYS A 453 -10.50 18.18 -8.99
N ALA A 454 -11.35 17.33 -8.40
CA ALA A 454 -10.94 16.04 -7.89
C ALA A 454 -10.28 15.17 -8.96
N TYR A 455 -10.82 15.18 -10.17
CA TYR A 455 -10.27 14.44 -11.31
C TYR A 455 -8.89 14.94 -11.74
N ILE A 456 -8.71 16.27 -11.81
CA ILE A 456 -7.44 16.89 -12.26
C ILE A 456 -6.35 16.71 -11.19
N MET A 457 -6.71 16.76 -9.90
CA MET A 457 -5.77 16.70 -8.78
C MET A 457 -5.49 15.27 -8.30
N GLY A 458 -6.31 14.29 -8.68
CA GLY A 458 -6.12 12.89 -8.32
C GLY A 458 -5.16 12.22 -9.27
N GLU A 459 -3.93 11.96 -8.85
CA GLU A 459 -2.95 11.18 -9.60
C GLU A 459 -3.28 9.69 -9.57
N ASP A 460 -4.01 9.24 -8.54
CA ASP A 460 -4.40 7.85 -8.37
C ASP A 460 -5.62 7.45 -9.21
N PHE A 461 -5.46 6.40 -9.99
CA PHE A 461 -6.51 5.78 -10.82
C PHE A 461 -7.74 5.32 -10.00
N TYR A 462 -7.59 5.06 -8.72
CA TYR A 462 -8.60 4.43 -7.85
C TYR A 462 -9.88 5.26 -7.63
N ASN A 463 -9.82 6.58 -7.77
CA ASN A 463 -10.98 7.46 -7.57
C ASN A 463 -11.62 7.93 -8.89
N ARG A 464 -10.96 7.71 -10.01
CA ARG A 464 -11.42 8.18 -11.33
C ARG A 464 -12.72 7.49 -11.75
N ASP A 465 -12.85 6.18 -11.48
CA ASP A 465 -14.04 5.39 -11.81
C ASP A 465 -15.31 5.99 -11.20
N MET A 466 -15.26 6.30 -9.92
CA MET A 466 -16.39 6.88 -9.19
C MET A 466 -16.69 8.31 -9.64
N ILE A 467 -15.67 9.12 -9.90
CA ILE A 467 -15.84 10.49 -10.40
C ILE A 467 -16.51 10.45 -11.78
N VAL A 468 -16.11 9.54 -12.66
CA VAL A 468 -16.71 9.37 -13.99
C VAL A 468 -18.18 8.94 -13.87
N LEU A 469 -18.50 7.98 -12.98
CA LEU A 469 -19.88 7.56 -12.73
C LEU A 469 -20.78 8.73 -12.28
N TRP A 470 -20.33 9.50 -11.30
CA TRP A 470 -21.10 10.63 -10.77
C TRP A 470 -21.24 11.76 -11.77
N TYR A 471 -20.17 12.02 -12.49
CA TYR A 471 -20.14 13.03 -13.53
C TYR A 471 -21.14 12.68 -14.63
N GLY A 472 -21.11 11.43 -15.13
CA GLY A 472 -22.05 10.93 -16.11
C GLY A 472 -23.51 10.93 -15.62
N TRP A 473 -23.75 10.53 -14.35
CA TRP A 473 -25.07 10.59 -13.75
C TRP A 473 -25.61 12.04 -13.69
N LEU A 474 -24.80 13.01 -13.25
CA LEU A 474 -25.19 14.43 -13.20
C LEU A 474 -25.53 14.98 -14.57
N LEU A 475 -24.84 14.53 -15.63
CA LEU A 475 -25.12 14.93 -17.00
C LEU A 475 -26.53 14.58 -17.47
N ASN A 476 -27.01 13.44 -17.04
CA ASN A 476 -28.31 12.92 -17.44
C ASN A 476 -29.45 13.48 -16.59
N GLN A 477 -29.18 14.38 -15.62
CA GLN A 477 -30.23 15.00 -14.83
C GLN A 477 -30.94 16.11 -15.61
N PRO A 478 -32.26 16.33 -15.40
CA PRO A 478 -33.07 17.29 -16.16
C PRO A 478 -32.62 18.76 -15.99
N HIS A 479 -31.91 19.07 -14.93
CA HIS A 479 -31.37 20.41 -14.63
C HIS A 479 -29.86 20.46 -14.92
N LYS A 480 -29.50 20.42 -16.20
CA LYS A 480 -28.12 20.49 -16.64
C LYS A 480 -27.51 21.87 -16.32
N ALA A 481 -26.40 21.87 -15.61
CA ALA A 481 -25.70 23.09 -15.23
C ALA A 481 -24.60 23.51 -16.23
N LEU A 482 -24.19 22.62 -17.13
CA LEU A 482 -23.13 22.84 -18.11
C LEU A 482 -23.57 22.41 -19.52
N PRO A 483 -23.00 23.02 -20.58
CA PRO A 483 -23.25 22.57 -21.95
C PRO A 483 -22.85 21.10 -22.13
N SER A 484 -23.74 20.31 -22.68
CA SER A 484 -23.51 18.86 -22.93
C SER A 484 -22.23 18.60 -23.73
N ASP A 485 -21.89 19.50 -24.67
CA ASP A 485 -20.72 19.34 -25.55
C ASP A 485 -19.36 19.44 -24.83
N SER A 486 -19.26 20.23 -23.75
CA SER A 486 -17.99 20.37 -22.99
C SER A 486 -17.71 19.09 -22.20
N ILE A 487 -18.74 18.41 -21.77
CA ILE A 487 -18.65 17.21 -20.95
C ILE A 487 -18.42 15.98 -21.81
N SER A 488 -19.12 15.87 -22.95
CA SER A 488 -18.84 14.81 -23.92
C SER A 488 -17.38 14.87 -24.38
N ARG A 489 -16.85 16.08 -24.64
CA ARG A 489 -15.42 16.26 -24.97
C ARG A 489 -14.49 15.85 -23.83
N PHE A 490 -14.82 16.18 -22.59
CA PHE A 490 -14.05 15.75 -21.42
C PHE A 490 -14.01 14.23 -21.27
N LEU A 491 -15.17 13.57 -21.31
CA LEU A 491 -15.25 12.10 -21.24
C LEU A 491 -14.51 11.43 -22.41
N GLN A 492 -14.65 11.95 -23.62
CA GLN A 492 -13.98 11.44 -24.81
C GLN A 492 -12.46 11.59 -24.74
N ALA A 493 -11.96 12.74 -24.29
CA ALA A 493 -10.53 12.99 -24.16
C ALA A 493 -9.92 12.05 -23.10
N ASN A 494 -10.60 11.88 -21.97
CA ASN A 494 -10.12 11.03 -20.88
C ASN A 494 -10.20 9.54 -21.23
N TYR A 495 -11.23 9.09 -21.94
CA TYR A 495 -11.29 7.71 -22.44
C TYR A 495 -10.06 7.37 -23.29
N ARG A 496 -9.68 8.23 -24.22
CA ARG A 496 -8.49 8.01 -25.06
C ARG A 496 -7.20 7.95 -24.26
N THR A 497 -7.02 8.85 -23.31
CA THR A 497 -5.84 8.87 -22.43
C THR A 497 -5.75 7.61 -21.58
N LEU A 498 -6.85 7.22 -20.92
CA LEU A 498 -6.89 6.04 -20.07
C LEU A 498 -6.65 4.72 -20.85
N VAL A 499 -7.13 4.60 -22.08
CA VAL A 499 -6.86 3.43 -22.94
C VAL A 499 -5.37 3.36 -23.30
N LEU A 500 -4.72 4.49 -23.57
CA LEU A 500 -3.29 4.54 -23.88
C LEU A 500 -2.41 4.24 -22.67
N GLU A 501 -2.79 4.75 -21.48
CA GLU A 501 -2.04 4.56 -20.23
C GLU A 501 -2.11 3.13 -19.68
N ASN A 502 -3.14 2.35 -20.04
CA ASN A 502 -3.34 0.98 -19.52
C ASN A 502 -3.00 -0.12 -20.53
N ASP A 503 -2.10 0.12 -21.46
CA ASP A 503 -1.68 -0.88 -22.48
C ASP A 503 -2.87 -1.58 -23.20
N GLY A 504 -3.96 -0.85 -23.40
CA GLY A 504 -5.20 -1.38 -23.98
C GLY A 504 -6.09 -2.17 -23.03
N THR A 505 -5.74 -2.29 -21.75
CA THR A 505 -6.60 -2.93 -20.75
C THR A 505 -7.74 -1.98 -20.34
N LEU A 506 -8.99 -2.40 -20.49
CA LEU A 506 -10.14 -1.59 -20.11
C LEU A 506 -10.31 -1.54 -18.59
N SER A 507 -10.30 -0.35 -18.02
CA SER A 507 -10.70 -0.11 -16.62
C SER A 507 -12.19 0.18 -16.51
N VAL A 508 -12.76 0.05 -15.29
CA VAL A 508 -14.15 0.43 -15.03
C VAL A 508 -14.40 1.90 -15.42
N ALA A 509 -13.44 2.82 -15.16
CA ALA A 509 -13.56 4.23 -15.57
C ALA A 509 -13.71 4.39 -17.08
N ASN A 510 -12.93 3.63 -17.87
CA ASN A 510 -13.00 3.67 -19.33
C ASN A 510 -14.37 3.22 -19.83
N ILE A 511 -14.87 2.12 -19.30
CA ILE A 511 -16.18 1.56 -19.69
C ILE A 511 -17.31 2.52 -19.30
N LEU A 512 -17.24 3.13 -18.11
CA LEU A 512 -18.20 4.15 -17.68
C LEU A 512 -18.14 5.40 -18.57
N ALA A 513 -16.95 5.87 -18.90
CA ALA A 513 -16.78 7.00 -19.82
C ALA A 513 -17.38 6.69 -21.20
N HIS A 514 -17.14 5.49 -21.70
CA HIS A 514 -17.70 5.01 -22.98
C HIS A 514 -19.22 4.96 -22.95
N HIS A 515 -19.80 4.47 -21.85
CA HIS A 515 -21.26 4.46 -21.64
C HIS A 515 -21.87 5.88 -21.69
N PHE A 516 -21.28 6.82 -20.96
CA PHE A 516 -21.81 8.18 -20.87
C PHE A 516 -21.52 9.03 -22.10
N TRP A 517 -20.53 8.69 -22.87
CA TRP A 517 -20.20 9.37 -24.12
C TRP A 517 -21.14 8.99 -25.27
N GLY A 518 -21.78 7.84 -25.24
CA GLY A 518 -22.85 7.52 -26.19
C GLY A 518 -22.83 6.15 -26.83
N ASP A 519 -21.92 5.24 -26.46
CA ASP A 519 -21.95 3.84 -26.92
C ASP A 519 -22.24 2.88 -25.78
N SER A 520 -23.48 2.91 -25.31
CA SER A 520 -23.93 2.06 -24.20
C SER A 520 -23.90 0.58 -24.52
N ALA A 521 -24.04 0.18 -25.78
CA ALA A 521 -24.03 -1.23 -26.18
C ALA A 521 -22.61 -1.81 -26.11
N GLN A 522 -21.64 -1.08 -26.63
CA GLN A 522 -20.24 -1.47 -26.56
C GLN A 522 -19.74 -1.47 -25.12
N ALA A 523 -20.05 -0.41 -24.33
CA ALA A 523 -19.69 -0.35 -22.92
C ALA A 523 -20.27 -1.52 -22.10
N ARG A 524 -21.48 -1.99 -22.46
CA ARG A 524 -22.05 -3.18 -21.82
C ARG A 524 -21.27 -4.44 -22.13
N HIS A 525 -20.88 -4.63 -23.38
CA HIS A 525 -20.06 -5.76 -23.79
C HIS A 525 -18.71 -5.78 -23.05
N GLU A 526 -18.03 -4.64 -23.00
CA GLU A 526 -16.77 -4.46 -22.28
C GLU A 526 -16.90 -4.73 -20.77
N MET A 527 -17.99 -4.29 -20.13
CA MET A 527 -18.25 -4.57 -18.71
C MET A 527 -18.54 -6.05 -18.45
N ASP A 528 -19.27 -6.72 -19.35
CA ASP A 528 -19.54 -8.16 -19.25
C ASP A 528 -18.26 -8.98 -19.44
N GLU A 529 -17.36 -8.57 -20.32
CA GLU A 529 -16.02 -9.17 -20.48
C GLU A 529 -15.16 -8.97 -19.23
N LEU A 530 -15.12 -7.76 -18.70
CA LEU A 530 -14.37 -7.44 -17.46
C LEU A 530 -14.82 -8.34 -16.30
N LEU A 531 -16.13 -8.49 -16.10
CA LEU A 531 -16.68 -9.36 -15.06
C LEU A 531 -16.45 -10.85 -15.31
N THR A 532 -16.28 -11.26 -16.55
CA THR A 532 -15.92 -12.64 -16.89
C THR A 532 -14.48 -12.94 -16.46
N CYS A 533 -13.58 -11.99 -16.66
CA CYS A 533 -12.17 -12.09 -16.24
C CYS A 533 -11.99 -11.87 -14.72
N ASP A 534 -12.74 -10.94 -14.14
CA ASP A 534 -12.68 -10.60 -12.71
C ASP A 534 -14.09 -10.49 -12.10
N PRO A 535 -14.73 -11.62 -11.76
CA PRO A 535 -16.09 -11.65 -11.20
C PRO A 535 -16.21 -10.99 -9.81
N ASN A 536 -15.07 -10.76 -9.16
CA ASN A 536 -15.01 -10.18 -7.82
C ASN A 536 -14.31 -8.82 -7.83
N ASN A 537 -14.48 -8.07 -8.90
CA ASN A 537 -13.84 -6.78 -9.09
C ASN A 537 -14.07 -5.85 -7.89
N LYS A 538 -13.01 -5.17 -7.48
CA LYS A 538 -13.04 -4.26 -6.30
C LYS A 538 -13.97 -3.05 -6.49
N TYR A 539 -14.27 -2.67 -7.74
CA TYR A 539 -15.15 -1.56 -8.10
C TYR A 539 -16.63 -2.00 -8.28
N PHE A 540 -17.04 -3.01 -7.54
CA PHE A 540 -18.39 -3.60 -7.69
C PHE A 540 -19.54 -2.61 -7.44
N PHE A 541 -19.32 -1.50 -6.72
CA PHE A 541 -20.34 -0.46 -6.53
C PHE A 541 -20.57 0.36 -7.80
N GLU A 542 -19.50 0.74 -8.47
CA GLU A 542 -19.54 1.47 -9.74
C GLU A 542 -20.11 0.60 -10.84
N ILE A 543 -19.72 -0.66 -10.86
CA ILE A 543 -20.24 -1.66 -11.78
C ILE A 543 -21.74 -1.90 -11.56
N ALA A 544 -22.18 -2.03 -10.31
CA ALA A 544 -23.60 -2.14 -9.98
C ALA A 544 -24.38 -0.87 -10.38
N GLY A 545 -23.78 0.30 -10.16
CA GLY A 545 -24.32 1.59 -10.60
C GLY A 545 -24.50 1.65 -12.13
N PHE A 546 -23.53 1.14 -12.88
CA PHE A 546 -23.60 1.03 -14.33
C PHE A 546 -24.82 0.21 -14.79
N TYR A 547 -25.00 -1.01 -14.27
CA TYR A 547 -26.13 -1.85 -14.62
C TYR A 547 -27.47 -1.26 -14.15
N ALA A 548 -27.50 -0.67 -12.96
CA ALA A 548 -28.70 -0.02 -12.43
C ALA A 548 -29.15 1.18 -13.30
N LEU A 549 -28.22 1.96 -13.82
CA LEU A 549 -28.50 3.06 -14.75
C LEU A 549 -29.02 2.56 -16.11
N GLN A 550 -28.63 1.38 -16.53
CA GLN A 550 -29.15 0.72 -17.73
C GLN A 550 -30.50 0.01 -17.51
N GLY A 551 -31.00 -0.02 -16.27
CA GLY A 551 -32.25 -0.69 -15.92
C GLY A 551 -32.11 -2.19 -15.67
N ASP A 552 -30.90 -2.74 -15.69
CA ASP A 552 -30.61 -4.14 -15.41
C ASP A 552 -30.46 -4.34 -13.88
N THR A 553 -31.61 -4.39 -13.21
CA THR A 553 -31.66 -4.48 -11.74
C THR A 553 -31.20 -5.82 -11.21
N GLU A 554 -31.34 -6.89 -12.00
CA GLU A 554 -30.92 -8.24 -11.63
C GLU A 554 -29.40 -8.33 -11.57
N LYS A 555 -28.74 -7.92 -12.65
CA LYS A 555 -27.26 -7.93 -12.71
C LYS A 555 -26.63 -6.96 -11.72
N ALA A 556 -27.20 -5.77 -11.54
CA ALA A 556 -26.76 -4.82 -10.53
C ALA A 556 -26.79 -5.42 -9.11
N THR A 557 -27.88 -6.12 -8.77
CA THR A 557 -28.03 -6.77 -7.46
C THR A 557 -27.08 -7.96 -7.28
N GLU A 558 -26.88 -8.74 -8.35
CA GLU A 558 -25.92 -9.86 -8.37
C GLU A 558 -24.48 -9.36 -8.08
N VAL A 559 -24.05 -8.31 -8.77
CA VAL A 559 -22.73 -7.69 -8.58
C VAL A 559 -22.55 -7.21 -7.14
N LEU A 560 -23.55 -6.52 -6.58
CA LEU A 560 -23.53 -6.10 -5.18
C LEU A 560 -23.39 -7.29 -4.22
N ARG A 561 -24.15 -8.35 -4.43
CA ARG A 561 -24.11 -9.57 -3.61
C ARG A 561 -22.74 -10.23 -3.65
N ASN A 562 -22.12 -10.33 -4.82
CA ASN A 562 -20.83 -10.98 -4.99
C ASN A 562 -19.70 -10.13 -4.40
N GLY A 563 -19.68 -8.84 -4.66
CA GLY A 563 -18.67 -7.91 -4.13
C GLY A 563 -18.65 -7.85 -2.61
N THR A 564 -19.79 -8.03 -1.97
CA THR A 564 -19.95 -7.89 -0.52
C THR A 564 -19.64 -9.15 0.28
N LYS A 565 -19.56 -10.30 -0.35
CA LYS A 565 -19.16 -11.55 0.33
C LYS A 565 -17.75 -11.46 0.93
N LYS A 566 -16.89 -10.61 0.39
CA LYS A 566 -15.47 -10.45 0.82
C LYS A 566 -15.24 -9.38 1.88
N GLY A 567 -16.22 -8.55 2.22
CA GLY A 567 -16.04 -7.43 3.15
C GLY A 567 -17.21 -7.16 4.07
N ASN A 568 -16.96 -6.56 5.23
CA ASN A 568 -17.99 -6.03 6.14
C ASN A 568 -18.49 -4.67 5.60
N TYR A 569 -19.20 -4.67 4.50
CA TYR A 569 -19.81 -3.47 3.97
C TYR A 569 -21.18 -3.24 4.58
N SER A 570 -21.44 -2.03 5.06
CA SER A 570 -22.80 -1.64 5.49
C SER A 570 -23.60 -1.19 4.28
N PHE A 571 -24.51 -2.02 3.82
CA PHE A 571 -25.41 -1.72 2.69
C PHE A 571 -26.41 -0.61 2.95
N ALA A 572 -26.68 -0.30 4.21
CA ALA A 572 -27.54 0.82 4.55
C ALA A 572 -27.09 2.13 3.87
N ALA A 573 -25.81 2.20 3.51
CA ALA A 573 -25.24 3.31 2.78
C ALA A 573 -25.63 3.37 1.29
N LEU A 574 -25.89 2.23 0.67
CA LEU A 574 -26.22 2.16 -0.75
C LEU A 574 -27.66 2.61 -1.03
N ARG A 575 -28.55 2.57 -0.03
CA ARG A 575 -29.98 2.91 -0.16
C ARG A 575 -30.23 4.27 -0.79
N ASP A 576 -29.35 5.23 -0.53
CA ASP A 576 -29.56 6.63 -0.87
C ASP A 576 -28.73 7.10 -2.07
N LEU A 577 -27.96 6.19 -2.72
CA LEU A 577 -27.27 6.48 -3.97
C LEU A 577 -28.30 6.72 -5.08
N PRO A 578 -28.32 7.93 -5.70
CA PRO A 578 -29.37 8.26 -6.67
C PRO A 578 -29.38 7.32 -7.88
N TRP A 579 -28.22 6.82 -8.31
CA TRP A 579 -28.12 5.88 -9.43
C TRP A 579 -28.54 4.44 -9.11
N LEU A 580 -28.69 4.10 -7.82
CA LEU A 580 -29.26 2.84 -7.38
C LEU A 580 -30.78 2.92 -7.08
N ASN A 581 -31.40 4.06 -7.35
CA ASN A 581 -32.84 4.25 -7.09
C ASN A 581 -33.74 3.22 -7.84
N SER A 582 -33.29 2.71 -8.98
CA SER A 582 -33.98 1.67 -9.74
C SER A 582 -34.04 0.32 -9.01
N LEU A 583 -33.15 0.10 -8.02
CA LEU A 583 -33.11 -1.13 -7.23
C LEU A 583 -34.06 -1.09 -6.03
N LYS A 584 -34.60 0.07 -5.68
CA LYS A 584 -35.57 0.22 -4.58
C LYS A 584 -36.84 -0.59 -4.86
N GLY A 585 -37.21 -1.47 -3.91
CA GLY A 585 -38.33 -2.38 -4.05
C GLY A 585 -37.97 -3.74 -4.66
N VAL A 586 -36.74 -3.94 -5.14
CA VAL A 586 -36.23 -5.27 -5.50
C VAL A 586 -35.94 -6.02 -4.20
N ALA A 587 -36.65 -7.13 -3.96
CA ALA A 587 -36.62 -7.86 -2.68
C ALA A 587 -35.21 -8.26 -2.26
N GLU A 588 -34.40 -8.65 -3.21
CA GLU A 588 -33.01 -9.05 -2.99
C GLU A 588 -32.11 -7.88 -2.58
N TYR A 589 -32.22 -6.75 -3.29
CA TYR A 589 -31.52 -5.51 -2.90
C TYR A 589 -31.95 -5.04 -1.50
N GLU A 590 -33.26 -5.06 -1.21
CA GLU A 590 -33.78 -4.70 0.11
C GLU A 590 -33.26 -5.62 1.23
N SER A 591 -32.94 -6.88 0.92
CA SER A 591 -32.31 -7.80 1.87
C SER A 591 -30.84 -7.50 2.12
N LEU A 592 -30.14 -6.98 1.11
CA LEU A 592 -28.72 -6.57 1.24
C LEU A 592 -28.55 -5.29 2.06
N ILE A 593 -29.55 -4.37 2.02
CA ILE A 593 -29.48 -3.06 2.70
C ILE A 593 -30.14 -3.05 4.10
N LYS A 594 -30.60 -4.18 4.58
CA LYS A 594 -31.10 -4.35 5.96
C LYS A 594 -29.98 -4.60 6.93
#